data_d0d003b8bce4c92a0c2d9e4f763a5765
#
_entry.id   d0d003b8bce4c92a0c2d9e4f763a5765
#
_cell.length_a   1.000
_cell.length_b   1.000
_cell.length_c   1.000
_cell.angle_alpha   90.00
_cell.angle_beta   90.00
_cell.angle_gamma   90.00
#
_symmetry.space_group_name_H-M   'P 1'
#
loop_
_entity.id
_entity.type
_entity.pdbx_description
1 polymer ?
#
loop_
_entity_poly.entity_id
_entity_poly.type
_entity_poly.pdbx_seq_one_letter_code
_entity_poly.pdbx_strand_id
1 'polypeptide(L)'
;MAEPPQQTPAALGFSMPAEWEPHRATWLGWPHNPTDWPGKLDTIRWVYTEIVRWIAPGEAVRMLVNSRTEEKLARKFLTRAGVGLRRVEFIVHPTNRGWTRDSGPVFVRRNVGQAVSPAVRAKTAIVHFHFNGWAKYSDWQKDRRVPETAARRLRKRLFDAQWKGRQLVLEGGGIDVNGRGTLLTTEECYLDPKTQVRNPGLGRQELEAALKEYLGVTNVFWLGGGVAGDDTHGHVDDICRFVNPTTVVLVREDNPGDINFRPLAENWERIRDLRLEDGSKPEVVALPIPGPLFFDGNRLPASYANFYIANRAVLVPTFNDPNDRVALGILGELFKDRAVVGIHALDLVLGFGTLHCLTQQEPAD
;
A
#
# COMPACT_ATOMS: atom_id res chain seq x y z
N MET A 1 27.23 16.73 24.40
CA MET A 1 25.81 16.85 24.77
C MET A 1 25.06 15.89 23.90
N ALA A 2 24.30 14.95 24.46
CA ALA A 2 23.44 14.07 23.64
C ALA A 2 22.41 14.95 22.93
N GLU A 3 22.20 14.73 21.63
CA GLU A 3 21.10 15.36 20.91
C GLU A 3 19.78 15.04 21.62
N PRO A 4 18.87 16.02 21.76
CA PRO A 4 17.57 15.74 22.35
C PRO A 4 16.89 14.62 21.54
N PRO A 5 16.17 13.68 22.17
CA PRO A 5 15.53 12.59 21.49
C PRO A 5 14.63 13.16 20.39
N GLN A 6 14.76 12.61 19.19
CA GLN A 6 13.96 13.04 18.03
C GLN A 6 12.48 12.83 18.38
N GLN A 7 11.69 13.90 18.35
CA GLN A 7 10.26 13.81 18.63
C GLN A 7 9.59 12.98 17.52
N THR A 8 8.93 11.88 17.92
CA THR A 8 8.20 11.01 17.00
C THR A 8 6.92 11.67 16.47
N PRO A 9 6.38 11.22 15.33
CA PRO A 9 5.11 11.72 14.80
C PRO A 9 3.98 11.67 15.84
N ALA A 10 3.79 10.54 16.52
CA ALA A 10 2.74 10.37 17.52
C ALA A 10 2.88 11.36 18.69
N ALA A 11 4.09 11.59 19.17
CA ALA A 11 4.35 12.59 20.23
C ALA A 11 3.97 14.01 19.82
N LEU A 12 3.87 14.28 18.52
CA LEU A 12 3.43 15.55 17.94
C LEU A 12 1.96 15.54 17.49
N GLY A 13 1.21 14.48 17.83
CA GLY A 13 -0.20 14.35 17.50
C GLY A 13 -0.50 13.97 16.05
N PHE A 14 0.47 13.41 15.33
CA PHE A 14 0.25 12.85 14.00
C PHE A 14 -0.19 11.39 14.09
N SER A 15 -1.08 10.99 13.16
CA SER A 15 -1.46 9.59 12.93
C SER A 15 -1.63 9.32 11.44
N MET A 16 -1.50 8.06 11.05
CA MET A 16 -1.73 7.64 9.65
C MET A 16 -3.23 7.64 9.38
N PRO A 17 -3.71 8.43 8.37
CA PRO A 17 -5.12 8.42 7.97
C PRO A 17 -5.45 7.15 7.19
N ALA A 18 -6.73 6.77 7.20
CA ALA A 18 -7.22 5.65 6.39
C ALA A 18 -7.18 5.97 4.89
N GLU A 19 -7.10 4.92 4.05
CA GLU A 19 -7.01 5.11 2.60
C GLU A 19 -8.27 5.71 1.98
N TRP A 20 -9.46 5.51 2.54
CA TRP A 20 -10.70 6.13 2.03
C TRP A 20 -10.88 7.60 2.40
N GLU A 21 -10.03 8.16 3.26
CA GLU A 21 -10.09 9.58 3.58
C GLU A 21 -9.67 10.45 2.38
N PRO A 22 -10.07 11.73 2.32
CA PRO A 22 -9.78 12.55 1.14
C PRO A 22 -8.30 12.63 0.78
N HIS A 23 -7.99 12.34 -0.48
CA HIS A 23 -6.65 12.46 -1.04
C HIS A 23 -6.45 13.81 -1.73
N ARG A 24 -5.27 14.39 -1.55
CA ARG A 24 -4.73 15.45 -2.39
C ARG A 24 -4.16 14.90 -3.70
N ALA A 25 -3.49 13.76 -3.62
CA ALA A 25 -2.86 13.11 -4.76
C ALA A 25 -2.66 11.61 -4.54
N THR A 26 -2.44 10.88 -5.64
CA THR A 26 -1.90 9.53 -5.67
C THR A 26 -0.52 9.55 -6.30
N TRP A 27 0.45 8.90 -5.66
CA TRP A 27 1.79 8.66 -6.19
C TRP A 27 1.83 7.35 -6.98
N LEU A 28 2.47 7.38 -8.15
CA LEU A 28 2.67 6.24 -9.05
C LEU A 28 4.09 6.27 -9.61
N GLY A 29 4.75 5.12 -9.71
CA GLY A 29 5.99 4.98 -10.46
C GLY A 29 5.72 4.54 -11.89
N TRP A 30 6.17 5.31 -12.92
CA TRP A 30 5.99 4.90 -14.32
C TRP A 30 6.72 3.58 -14.60
N PRO A 31 6.05 2.57 -15.22
CA PRO A 31 6.64 1.26 -15.43
C PRO A 31 7.81 1.32 -16.41
N HIS A 32 8.99 0.90 -15.95
CA HIS A 32 10.24 1.02 -16.68
C HIS A 32 11.15 -0.22 -16.56
N ASN A 33 11.06 -0.98 -15.45
CA ASN A 33 11.90 -2.15 -15.24
C ASN A 33 11.36 -3.36 -16.03
N PRO A 34 12.09 -3.87 -17.04
CA PRO A 34 11.62 -4.99 -17.85
C PRO A 34 11.61 -6.32 -17.09
N THR A 35 12.29 -6.42 -15.95
CA THR A 35 12.29 -7.66 -15.14
C THR A 35 11.02 -7.84 -14.33
N ASP A 36 10.30 -6.74 -14.03
CA ASP A 36 9.01 -6.82 -13.34
C ASP A 36 7.91 -7.38 -14.28
N TRP A 37 8.01 -7.07 -15.58
CA TRP A 37 7.02 -7.52 -16.58
C TRP A 37 7.73 -8.00 -17.87
N PRO A 38 8.33 -9.20 -17.87
CA PRO A 38 9.08 -9.71 -19.03
C PRO A 38 8.23 -9.74 -20.31
N GLY A 39 8.66 -8.99 -21.33
CA GLY A 39 7.98 -8.91 -22.61
C GLY A 39 6.63 -8.15 -22.62
N LYS A 40 6.16 -7.62 -21.48
CA LYS A 40 4.84 -7.01 -21.33
C LYS A 40 4.86 -5.51 -20.99
N LEU A 41 6.02 -4.87 -20.94
CA LEU A 41 6.16 -3.51 -20.42
C LEU A 41 5.25 -2.49 -21.11
N ASP A 42 5.07 -2.58 -22.44
CA ASP A 42 4.16 -1.68 -23.17
C ASP A 42 2.68 -1.94 -22.84
N THR A 43 2.29 -3.20 -22.64
CA THR A 43 0.94 -3.56 -22.16
C THR A 43 0.68 -2.95 -20.79
N ILE A 44 1.66 -3.05 -19.88
CA ILE A 44 1.56 -2.46 -18.54
C ILE A 44 1.42 -0.94 -18.61
N ARG A 45 2.14 -0.28 -19.50
CA ARG A 45 1.99 1.18 -19.74
C ARG A 45 0.56 1.57 -20.13
N TRP A 46 -0.14 0.72 -20.89
CA TRP A 46 -1.56 0.92 -21.19
C TRP A 46 -2.45 0.73 -19.96
N VAL A 47 -2.20 -0.28 -19.13
CA VAL A 47 -2.92 -0.46 -17.85
C VAL A 47 -2.75 0.79 -16.96
N TYR A 48 -1.55 1.35 -16.89
CA TYR A 48 -1.31 2.60 -16.15
C TYR A 48 -2.13 3.79 -16.69
N THR A 49 -2.38 3.85 -18.00
CA THR A 49 -3.26 4.91 -18.53
C THR A 49 -4.69 4.76 -18.02
N GLU A 50 -5.17 3.53 -17.86
CA GLU A 50 -6.49 3.26 -17.29
C GLU A 50 -6.55 3.62 -15.80
N ILE A 51 -5.54 3.24 -15.03
CA ILE A 51 -5.41 3.63 -13.62
C ILE A 51 -5.48 5.16 -13.49
N VAL A 52 -4.66 5.89 -14.25
CA VAL A 52 -4.62 7.37 -14.21
C VAL A 52 -5.95 7.98 -14.67
N ARG A 53 -6.64 7.38 -15.64
CA ARG A 53 -7.95 7.85 -16.11
C ARG A 53 -8.99 7.89 -15.00
N TRP A 54 -8.98 6.90 -14.12
CA TRP A 54 -9.92 6.80 -13.01
C TRP A 54 -9.52 7.65 -11.79
N ILE A 55 -8.22 7.82 -11.53
CA ILE A 55 -7.72 8.60 -10.40
C ILE A 55 -7.81 10.11 -10.68
N ALA A 56 -7.35 10.57 -11.85
CA ALA A 56 -7.19 11.99 -12.16
C ALA A 56 -8.47 12.86 -12.06
N PRO A 57 -9.71 12.35 -12.26
CA PRO A 57 -10.91 13.13 -12.02
C PRO A 57 -11.14 13.51 -10.54
N GLY A 58 -10.64 12.74 -9.60
CA GLY A 58 -10.82 12.92 -8.15
C GLY A 58 -9.68 13.65 -7.45
N GLU A 59 -8.44 13.44 -7.89
CA GLU A 59 -7.23 13.91 -7.23
C GLU A 59 -6.08 14.11 -8.21
N ALA A 60 -4.99 14.70 -7.77
CA ALA A 60 -3.80 14.79 -8.61
C ALA A 60 -3.07 13.43 -8.68
N VAL A 61 -2.38 13.18 -9.78
CA VAL A 61 -1.48 12.03 -9.95
C VAL A 61 -0.04 12.54 -9.96
N ARG A 62 0.78 12.08 -9.01
CA ARG A 62 2.22 12.37 -8.98
C ARG A 62 2.97 11.19 -9.57
N MET A 63 3.37 11.35 -10.83
CA MET A 63 4.04 10.29 -11.59
C MET A 63 5.55 10.42 -11.48
N LEU A 64 6.19 9.46 -10.81
CA LEU A 64 7.65 9.33 -10.81
C LEU A 64 8.10 8.80 -12.18
N VAL A 65 9.13 9.40 -12.74
CA VAL A 65 9.75 8.99 -14.01
C VAL A 65 11.27 9.04 -13.88
N ASN A 66 11.98 8.09 -14.47
CA ASN A 66 13.45 8.02 -14.33
C ASN A 66 14.19 9.11 -15.10
N SER A 67 13.55 9.70 -16.11
CA SER A 67 14.17 10.72 -16.96
C SER A 67 13.14 11.59 -17.69
N ARG A 68 13.61 12.68 -18.28
CA ARG A 68 12.78 13.50 -19.18
C ARG A 68 12.33 12.75 -20.44
N THR A 69 13.08 11.75 -20.86
CA THR A 69 12.69 10.87 -21.98
C THR A 69 11.53 10.00 -21.59
N GLU A 70 11.54 9.41 -20.41
CA GLU A 70 10.41 8.65 -19.87
C GLU A 70 9.18 9.53 -19.61
N GLU A 71 9.37 10.76 -19.14
CA GLU A 71 8.26 11.72 -19.04
C GLU A 71 7.57 11.93 -20.37
N LYS A 72 8.35 12.15 -21.46
CA LYS A 72 7.79 12.31 -22.81
C LYS A 72 7.02 11.05 -23.25
N LEU A 73 7.55 9.87 -22.95
CA LEU A 73 6.92 8.59 -23.24
C LEU A 73 5.60 8.45 -22.47
N ALA A 74 5.61 8.69 -21.15
CA ALA A 74 4.41 8.61 -20.31
C ALA A 74 3.33 9.59 -20.80
N ARG A 75 3.70 10.83 -21.10
CA ARG A 75 2.77 11.83 -21.67
C ARG A 75 2.15 11.34 -22.98
N LYS A 76 2.94 10.72 -23.87
CA LYS A 76 2.46 10.16 -25.14
C LYS A 76 1.40 9.07 -24.92
N PHE A 77 1.66 8.11 -23.99
CA PHE A 77 0.69 7.05 -23.67
C PHE A 77 -0.60 7.64 -23.10
N LEU A 78 -0.51 8.48 -22.07
CA LEU A 78 -1.67 9.11 -21.42
C LEU A 78 -2.50 9.94 -22.42
N THR A 79 -1.86 10.76 -23.27
CA THR A 79 -2.57 11.56 -24.27
C THR A 79 -3.26 10.69 -25.30
N ARG A 80 -2.63 9.62 -25.78
CA ARG A 80 -3.24 8.67 -26.72
C ARG A 80 -4.45 7.95 -26.11
N ALA A 81 -4.41 7.69 -24.81
CA ALA A 81 -5.54 7.11 -24.07
C ALA A 81 -6.65 8.14 -23.77
N GLY A 82 -6.50 9.40 -24.18
CA GLY A 82 -7.47 10.46 -23.90
C GLY A 82 -7.45 10.95 -22.46
N VAL A 83 -6.37 10.69 -21.69
CA VAL A 83 -6.23 11.16 -20.32
C VAL A 83 -5.79 12.62 -20.30
N GLY A 84 -6.56 13.46 -19.60
CA GLY A 84 -6.22 14.88 -19.41
C GLY A 84 -5.03 15.06 -18.48
N LEU A 85 -3.95 15.69 -18.95
CA LEU A 85 -2.72 15.85 -18.19
C LEU A 85 -2.72 16.97 -17.14
N ARG A 86 -3.80 17.74 -17.05
CA ARG A 86 -3.86 18.92 -16.15
C ARG A 86 -3.63 18.58 -14.67
N ARG A 87 -4.02 17.37 -14.25
CA ARG A 87 -3.85 16.87 -12.88
C ARG A 87 -2.74 15.84 -12.75
N VAL A 88 -1.92 15.63 -13.79
CA VAL A 88 -0.78 14.72 -13.76
C VAL A 88 0.50 15.55 -13.63
N GLU A 89 1.15 15.43 -12.47
CA GLU A 89 2.45 16.03 -12.19
C GLU A 89 3.54 14.99 -12.38
N PHE A 90 4.49 15.25 -13.31
CA PHE A 90 5.63 14.36 -13.51
C PHE A 90 6.82 14.82 -12.66
N ILE A 91 7.37 13.89 -11.90
CA ILE A 91 8.49 14.11 -11.00
C ILE A 91 9.65 13.26 -11.50
N VAL A 92 10.73 13.90 -12.00
CA VAL A 92 11.93 13.18 -12.38
C VAL A 92 12.68 12.75 -11.14
N HIS A 93 12.59 11.46 -10.85
CA HIS A 93 13.29 10.77 -9.78
C HIS A 93 13.61 9.34 -10.23
N PRO A 94 14.88 8.98 -10.44
CA PRO A 94 15.24 7.62 -10.82
C PRO A 94 14.85 6.62 -9.73
N THR A 95 14.13 5.57 -10.13
CA THR A 95 13.77 4.42 -9.30
C THR A 95 14.40 3.15 -9.85
N ASN A 96 14.55 2.12 -9.04
CA ASN A 96 14.92 0.78 -9.49
C ASN A 96 13.67 0.06 -10.00
N ARG A 97 12.55 0.21 -9.28
CA ARG A 97 11.24 -0.41 -9.59
C ARG A 97 10.12 0.63 -9.46
N GLY A 98 8.89 0.26 -9.79
CA GLY A 98 7.72 1.16 -9.81
C GLY A 98 6.75 0.99 -8.63
N TRP A 99 7.12 0.22 -7.60
CA TRP A 99 6.22 -0.18 -6.52
C TRP A 99 6.14 0.90 -5.43
N THR A 100 5.33 1.93 -5.69
CA THR A 100 5.27 3.12 -4.82
C THR A 100 4.54 2.88 -3.51
N ARG A 101 3.76 1.82 -3.37
CA ARG A 101 3.17 1.44 -2.09
C ARG A 101 4.27 1.15 -1.06
N ASP A 102 5.31 0.45 -1.46
CA ASP A 102 6.31 -0.09 -0.55
C ASP A 102 7.52 0.84 -0.37
N SER A 103 7.89 1.54 -1.42
CA SER A 103 9.03 2.46 -1.39
C SER A 103 8.64 3.94 -1.31
N GLY A 104 7.34 4.24 -1.38
CA GLY A 104 6.82 5.60 -1.42
C GLY A 104 6.73 6.28 -0.05
N PRO A 105 6.30 7.56 -0.05
CA PRO A 105 6.17 8.32 1.19
C PRO A 105 4.97 7.83 2.02
N VAL A 106 5.21 7.40 3.24
CA VAL A 106 4.14 7.12 4.21
C VAL A 106 3.71 8.43 4.86
N PHE A 107 2.48 8.84 4.61
CA PHE A 107 1.97 10.11 5.14
C PHE A 107 1.29 9.91 6.49
N VAL A 108 1.52 10.90 7.37
CA VAL A 108 0.79 11.04 8.62
C VAL A 108 0.14 12.43 8.68
N ARG A 109 -1.03 12.50 9.30
CA ARG A 109 -1.80 13.74 9.43
C ARG A 109 -2.09 14.01 10.91
N ARG A 110 -2.06 15.30 11.29
CA ARG A 110 -2.44 15.73 12.63
C ARG A 110 -3.93 16.05 12.66
N ASN A 111 -4.64 15.46 13.60
CA ASN A 111 -6.03 15.77 13.84
C ASN A 111 -6.15 17.18 14.42
N VAL A 112 -6.96 18.02 13.78
CA VAL A 112 -7.26 19.39 14.24
C VAL A 112 -8.15 19.27 15.48
N GLY A 113 -7.61 19.58 16.66
CA GLY A 113 -8.34 19.50 17.94
C GLY A 113 -7.49 19.08 19.13
N GLN A 114 -6.33 18.48 18.92
CA GLN A 114 -5.37 18.24 20.00
C GLN A 114 -4.54 19.51 20.27
N ALA A 115 -4.52 19.95 21.52
CA ALA A 115 -3.68 21.07 21.96
C ALA A 115 -2.20 20.68 21.86
N VAL A 116 -1.55 21.13 20.78
CA VAL A 116 -0.11 20.91 20.57
C VAL A 116 0.57 22.26 20.41
N SER A 117 1.85 22.33 20.82
CA SER A 117 2.69 23.51 20.75
C SER A 117 2.49 24.31 19.45
N PRO A 118 2.36 25.65 19.51
CA PRO A 118 2.22 26.54 18.35
C PRO A 118 3.35 26.39 17.30
N ALA A 119 4.47 25.75 17.67
CA ALA A 119 5.61 25.56 16.79
C ALA A 119 5.37 24.54 15.65
N VAL A 120 4.32 23.71 15.72
CA VAL A 120 4.03 22.69 14.68
C VAL A 120 2.80 23.12 13.87
N ARG A 121 3.03 23.92 12.80
CA ARG A 121 1.95 24.38 11.92
C ARG A 121 1.54 23.38 10.83
N ALA A 122 2.39 22.39 10.52
CA ALA A 122 2.13 21.43 9.46
C ALA A 122 0.96 20.50 9.82
N LYS A 123 -0.02 20.37 8.90
CA LYS A 123 -1.15 19.46 9.04
C LYS A 123 -0.78 18.03 8.64
N THR A 124 0.11 17.86 7.67
CA THR A 124 0.61 16.57 7.19
C THR A 124 2.13 16.53 7.20
N ALA A 125 2.68 15.34 7.43
CA ALA A 125 4.11 15.05 7.40
C ALA A 125 4.36 13.69 6.72
N ILE A 126 5.61 13.35 6.51
CA ILE A 126 6.05 12.09 5.90
C ILE A 126 6.89 11.32 6.92
N VAL A 127 6.62 10.05 7.07
CA VAL A 127 7.48 9.09 7.76
C VAL A 127 8.30 8.34 6.71
N HIS A 128 9.61 8.42 6.85
CA HIS A 128 10.55 7.70 6.01
C HIS A 128 10.91 6.39 6.69
N PHE A 129 10.17 5.33 6.38
CA PHE A 129 10.60 3.99 6.67
C PHE A 129 11.65 3.56 5.64
N HIS A 130 12.62 2.77 6.10
CA HIS A 130 13.65 2.28 5.20
C HIS A 130 13.10 1.18 4.30
N PHE A 131 13.35 1.30 3.00
CA PHE A 131 13.06 0.25 2.04
C PHE A 131 14.34 -0.49 1.68
N ASN A 132 14.32 -1.82 1.76
CA ASN A 132 15.48 -2.68 1.52
C ASN A 132 15.25 -3.74 0.44
N GLY A 133 14.28 -3.49 -0.48
CA GLY A 133 13.93 -4.44 -1.53
C GLY A 133 13.27 -5.71 -1.00
N TRP A 134 12.37 -5.57 -0.02
CA TRP A 134 11.66 -6.67 0.65
C TRP A 134 12.60 -7.69 1.33
N ALA A 135 13.80 -7.25 1.70
CA ALA A 135 14.89 -8.10 2.18
C ALA A 135 15.24 -9.26 1.21
N LYS A 136 15.00 -9.09 -0.07
CA LYS A 136 15.15 -10.08 -1.14
C LYS A 136 16.01 -9.59 -2.29
N TYR A 137 15.71 -8.40 -2.81
CA TYR A 137 16.38 -7.84 -3.98
C TYR A 137 17.50 -6.88 -3.58
N SER A 138 18.56 -6.85 -4.39
CA SER A 138 19.71 -5.96 -4.15
C SER A 138 19.55 -4.57 -4.77
N ASP A 139 18.57 -4.35 -5.64
CA ASP A 139 18.32 -3.13 -6.41
C ASP A 139 17.17 -2.30 -5.81
N TRP A 140 17.45 -1.53 -4.77
CA TRP A 140 16.47 -0.71 -4.03
C TRP A 140 16.99 0.69 -3.64
N GLN A 141 18.26 0.98 -3.89
CA GLN A 141 18.91 2.19 -3.37
C GLN A 141 18.32 3.50 -3.92
N LYS A 142 17.72 3.46 -5.11
CA LYS A 142 17.03 4.62 -5.68
C LYS A 142 15.63 4.76 -5.08
N ASP A 143 14.92 3.65 -4.94
CA ASP A 143 13.55 3.59 -4.46
C ASP A 143 13.43 4.12 -3.03
N ARG A 144 14.35 3.73 -2.13
CA ARG A 144 14.36 4.21 -0.74
C ARG A 144 14.43 5.74 -0.59
N ARG A 145 14.83 6.46 -1.64
CA ARG A 145 14.96 7.93 -1.65
C ARG A 145 13.68 8.65 -2.10
N VAL A 146 12.65 7.93 -2.47
CA VAL A 146 11.37 8.51 -2.88
C VAL A 146 10.74 9.36 -1.78
N PRO A 147 10.68 8.93 -0.49
CA PRO A 147 10.14 9.75 0.60
C PRO A 147 10.89 11.08 0.80
N GLU A 148 12.22 11.09 0.67
CA GLU A 148 13.02 12.32 0.75
C GLU A 148 12.70 13.29 -0.41
N THR A 149 12.52 12.74 -1.61
CA THR A 149 12.14 13.54 -2.79
C THR A 149 10.73 14.12 -2.63
N ALA A 150 9.79 13.31 -2.11
CA ALA A 150 8.45 13.77 -1.79
C ALA A 150 8.47 14.90 -0.73
N ALA A 151 9.21 14.71 0.36
CA ALA A 151 9.32 15.70 1.43
C ALA A 151 9.86 17.06 0.92
N ARG A 152 10.92 17.03 0.12
CA ARG A 152 11.49 18.24 -0.53
C ARG A 152 10.50 18.88 -1.50
N ARG A 153 9.84 18.06 -2.36
CA ARG A 153 8.91 18.56 -3.38
C ARG A 153 7.68 19.20 -2.75
N LEU A 154 7.16 18.60 -1.69
CA LEU A 154 5.96 19.04 -0.99
C LEU A 154 6.26 20.03 0.15
N ARG A 155 7.54 20.27 0.46
CA ARG A 155 7.97 21.07 1.62
C ARG A 155 7.35 20.58 2.92
N LYS A 156 7.29 19.24 3.09
CA LYS A 156 6.76 18.59 4.28
C LYS A 156 7.89 18.15 5.21
N ARG A 157 7.60 18.12 6.51
CA ARG A 157 8.50 17.53 7.49
C ARG A 157 8.68 16.06 7.18
N LEU A 158 9.93 15.60 7.26
CA LEU A 158 10.32 14.20 7.14
C LEU A 158 10.74 13.70 8.52
N PHE A 159 10.13 12.61 8.95
CA PHE A 159 10.55 11.86 10.14
C PHE A 159 11.28 10.61 9.67
N ASP A 160 12.56 10.49 9.99
CA ASP A 160 13.34 9.28 9.71
C ASP A 160 13.02 8.21 10.76
N ALA A 161 12.43 7.10 10.32
CA ALA A 161 11.97 6.05 11.23
C ALA A 161 13.17 5.21 11.71
N GLN A 162 13.44 5.31 13.01
CA GLN A 162 14.51 4.59 13.67
C GLN A 162 14.01 3.92 14.94
N TRP A 163 14.55 2.75 15.26
CA TRP A 163 14.31 2.05 16.50
C TRP A 163 15.63 1.63 17.13
N LYS A 164 15.89 2.09 18.33
CA LYS A 164 17.15 1.84 19.07
C LYS A 164 18.42 2.12 18.23
N GLY A 165 18.40 3.22 17.47
CA GLY A 165 19.53 3.66 16.63
C GLY A 165 19.69 2.91 15.31
N ARG A 166 18.73 2.06 14.92
CA ARG A 166 18.69 1.39 13.61
C ARG A 166 17.53 1.90 12.78
N GLN A 167 17.73 2.01 11.48
CA GLN A 167 16.66 2.34 10.55
C GLN A 167 15.58 1.23 10.58
N LEU A 168 14.33 1.63 10.67
CA LEU A 168 13.19 0.72 10.69
C LEU A 168 12.71 0.47 9.26
N VAL A 169 12.68 -0.80 8.87
CA VAL A 169 12.16 -1.24 7.57
C VAL A 169 10.67 -1.48 7.68
N LEU A 170 9.90 -0.87 6.77
CA LEU A 170 8.46 -1.09 6.64
C LEU A 170 8.05 -0.78 5.19
N GLU A 171 7.23 -1.64 4.63
CA GLU A 171 6.56 -1.45 3.36
C GLU A 171 5.08 -1.08 3.59
N GLY A 172 4.54 -0.17 2.76
CA GLY A 172 3.14 0.25 2.90
C GLY A 172 2.13 -0.86 2.61
N GLY A 173 2.50 -1.86 1.79
CA GLY A 173 1.67 -3.04 1.53
C GLY A 173 1.60 -4.02 2.70
N GLY A 174 2.59 -3.97 3.61
CA GLY A 174 2.62 -4.79 4.82
C GLY A 174 1.73 -4.27 5.96
N ILE A 175 1.06 -3.11 5.78
CA ILE A 175 0.17 -2.51 6.78
C ILE A 175 -1.13 -2.01 6.16
N ASP A 176 -2.22 -2.04 6.94
CA ASP A 176 -3.47 -1.35 6.63
C ASP A 176 -4.07 -0.73 7.89
N VAL A 177 -4.67 0.46 7.79
CA VAL A 177 -5.15 1.21 8.97
C VAL A 177 -6.58 1.71 8.81
N ASN A 178 -7.34 1.75 9.91
CA ASN A 178 -8.68 2.29 9.92
C ASN A 178 -8.76 3.80 10.15
N GLY A 179 -7.63 4.50 10.28
CA GLY A 179 -7.59 5.95 10.55
C GLY A 179 -8.02 6.37 11.95
N ARG A 180 -8.42 5.42 12.81
CA ARG A 180 -8.86 5.67 14.19
C ARG A 180 -7.92 5.11 15.25
N GLY A 181 -6.96 4.31 14.85
CA GLY A 181 -5.95 3.77 15.75
C GLY A 181 -5.69 2.28 15.63
N THR A 182 -6.46 1.54 14.82
CA THR A 182 -6.21 0.12 14.56
C THR A 182 -5.40 -0.06 13.28
N LEU A 183 -4.37 -0.91 13.35
CA LEU A 183 -3.51 -1.32 12.25
C LEU A 183 -3.54 -2.85 12.10
N LEU A 184 -3.66 -3.31 10.86
CA LEU A 184 -3.52 -4.71 10.46
C LEU A 184 -2.14 -4.94 9.84
N THR A 185 -1.55 -6.09 10.14
CA THR A 185 -0.29 -6.57 9.55
C THR A 185 -0.22 -8.10 9.65
N THR A 186 0.89 -8.72 9.22
CA THR A 186 1.07 -10.17 9.26
C THR A 186 2.33 -10.58 10.02
N GLU A 187 2.26 -11.74 10.64
CA GLU A 187 3.44 -12.36 11.26
C GLU A 187 4.46 -12.78 10.22
N GLU A 188 4.01 -13.32 9.09
CA GLU A 188 4.88 -13.76 8.00
C GLU A 188 5.76 -12.62 7.50
N CYS A 189 5.21 -11.41 7.29
CA CYS A 189 5.98 -10.29 6.76
C CYS A 189 7.04 -9.76 7.73
N TYR A 190 6.69 -9.59 9.00
CA TYR A 190 7.57 -8.85 9.92
C TYR A 190 8.15 -9.66 11.07
N LEU A 191 7.65 -10.87 11.31
CA LEU A 191 8.10 -11.70 12.43
C LEU A 191 8.75 -13.02 11.99
N ASP A 192 8.77 -13.35 10.69
CA ASP A 192 9.53 -14.52 10.22
C ASP A 192 11.02 -14.32 10.49
N PRO A 193 11.67 -15.20 11.27
CA PRO A 193 13.08 -15.03 11.64
C PRO A 193 14.06 -15.52 10.57
N LYS A 194 13.58 -16.11 9.47
CA LYS A 194 14.40 -16.80 8.48
C LYS A 194 14.24 -16.25 7.07
N THR A 195 13.00 -15.95 6.65
CA THR A 195 12.70 -15.57 5.27
C THR A 195 12.47 -14.06 5.20
N GLN A 196 13.17 -13.41 4.28
CA GLN A 196 13.02 -11.97 4.03
C GLN A 196 12.93 -11.11 5.30
N VAL A 197 13.87 -11.31 6.23
CA VAL A 197 13.87 -10.66 7.56
C VAL A 197 14.06 -9.15 7.41
N ARG A 198 13.01 -8.34 7.62
CA ARG A 198 13.03 -6.88 7.47
C ARG A 198 13.81 -6.21 8.59
N ASN A 199 13.53 -6.59 9.82
CA ASN A 199 14.08 -5.95 11.03
C ASN A 199 14.76 -6.97 11.95
N PRO A 200 15.99 -7.44 11.62
CA PRO A 200 16.66 -8.47 12.40
C PRO A 200 16.78 -8.11 13.87
N GLY A 201 16.31 -9.01 14.74
CA GLY A 201 16.40 -8.86 16.20
C GLY A 201 15.29 -8.03 16.84
N LEU A 202 14.33 -7.51 16.08
CA LEU A 202 13.11 -6.92 16.64
C LEU A 202 12.02 -7.98 16.79
N GLY A 203 11.45 -8.06 18.00
CA GLY A 203 10.27 -8.87 18.27
C GLY A 203 8.97 -8.08 18.11
N ARG A 204 7.83 -8.80 18.27
CA ARG A 204 6.49 -8.24 18.15
C ARG A 204 6.29 -6.96 18.99
N GLN A 205 6.64 -6.99 20.27
CA GLN A 205 6.44 -5.85 21.17
C GLN A 205 7.21 -4.60 20.72
N GLU A 206 8.41 -4.77 20.19
CA GLU A 206 9.26 -3.67 19.72
C GLU A 206 8.71 -3.08 18.42
N LEU A 207 8.26 -3.93 17.49
CA LEU A 207 7.62 -3.50 16.25
C LEU A 207 6.31 -2.76 16.53
N GLU A 208 5.46 -3.28 17.42
CA GLU A 208 4.24 -2.59 17.83
C GLU A 208 4.51 -1.23 18.46
N ALA A 209 5.53 -1.14 19.33
CA ALA A 209 5.92 0.12 19.93
C ALA A 209 6.39 1.12 18.86
N ALA A 210 7.22 0.68 17.90
CA ALA A 210 7.68 1.50 16.80
C ALA A 210 6.52 1.96 15.90
N LEU A 211 5.59 1.07 15.55
CA LEU A 211 4.40 1.42 14.76
C LEU A 211 3.53 2.46 15.48
N LYS A 212 3.34 2.32 16.80
CA LYS A 212 2.60 3.30 17.62
C LYS A 212 3.28 4.67 17.60
N GLU A 213 4.59 4.72 17.71
CA GLU A 213 5.35 5.98 17.73
C GLU A 213 5.37 6.68 16.37
N TYR A 214 5.49 5.93 15.27
CA TYR A 214 5.65 6.53 13.94
C TYR A 214 4.33 6.71 13.17
N LEU A 215 3.34 5.85 13.41
CA LEU A 215 2.05 5.90 12.71
C LEU A 215 0.90 6.41 13.59
N GLY A 216 1.13 6.62 14.90
CA GLY A 216 0.11 7.14 15.83
C GLY A 216 -1.06 6.16 16.04
N VAL A 217 -0.84 4.87 15.79
CA VAL A 217 -1.82 3.82 16.07
C VAL A 217 -1.74 3.40 17.53
N THR A 218 -2.83 2.86 18.06
CA THR A 218 -2.90 2.41 19.47
C THR A 218 -3.06 0.90 19.58
N ASN A 219 -3.58 0.28 18.51
CA ASN A 219 -3.89 -1.13 18.43
C ASN A 219 -3.25 -1.73 17.17
N VAL A 220 -2.54 -2.86 17.30
CA VAL A 220 -1.93 -3.59 16.19
C VAL A 220 -2.42 -5.02 16.22
N PHE A 221 -3.04 -5.46 15.13
CA PHE A 221 -3.54 -6.82 14.98
C PHE A 221 -2.72 -7.60 13.94
N TRP A 222 -2.35 -8.82 14.30
CA TRP A 222 -1.48 -9.68 13.50
C TRP A 222 -2.27 -10.85 12.89
N LEU A 223 -2.36 -10.84 11.57
CA LEU A 223 -2.74 -12.03 10.80
C LEU A 223 -1.55 -12.98 10.67
N GLY A 224 -1.79 -14.18 10.16
CA GLY A 224 -0.75 -15.20 9.96
C GLY A 224 0.04 -14.99 8.67
N GLY A 225 -0.20 -15.85 7.69
CA GLY A 225 0.45 -15.84 6.38
C GLY A 225 -0.36 -15.14 5.29
N GLY A 226 0.32 -14.81 4.19
CA GLY A 226 -0.26 -14.24 2.98
C GLY A 226 -0.77 -15.27 1.99
N VAL A 227 -0.81 -14.89 0.70
CA VAL A 227 -1.21 -15.74 -0.41
C VAL A 227 -0.02 -16.40 -1.09
N ALA A 228 -0.22 -17.56 -1.67
CA ALA A 228 0.83 -18.27 -2.39
C ALA A 228 1.30 -17.48 -3.62
N GLY A 229 2.61 -17.44 -3.82
CA GLY A 229 3.25 -16.67 -4.89
C GLY A 229 3.52 -15.21 -4.53
N ASP A 230 3.12 -14.76 -3.34
CA ASP A 230 3.47 -13.42 -2.86
C ASP A 230 4.98 -13.28 -2.68
N ASP A 231 5.55 -12.41 -3.53
CA ASP A 231 6.98 -12.14 -3.58
C ASP A 231 7.45 -11.27 -2.40
N THR A 232 6.53 -10.62 -1.75
CA THR A 232 6.76 -9.76 -0.59
C THR A 232 6.81 -10.51 0.73
N HIS A 233 6.41 -11.78 0.73
CA HIS A 233 6.36 -12.64 1.92
C HIS A 233 5.34 -12.16 2.96
N GLY A 234 4.05 -12.22 2.60
CA GLY A 234 2.93 -12.04 3.51
C GLY A 234 2.42 -10.60 3.67
N HIS A 235 2.44 -9.79 2.62
CA HIS A 235 1.81 -8.48 2.69
C HIS A 235 0.31 -8.57 3.02
N VAL A 236 -0.15 -7.72 3.94
CA VAL A 236 -1.55 -7.70 4.37
C VAL A 236 -2.51 -7.20 3.30
N ASP A 237 -2.03 -6.37 2.37
CA ASP A 237 -2.85 -5.79 1.30
C ASP A 237 -3.33 -6.81 0.25
N ASP A 238 -2.77 -8.01 0.26
CA ASP A 238 -3.25 -9.14 -0.54
C ASP A 238 -4.27 -10.03 0.18
N ILE A 239 -4.49 -9.82 1.48
CA ILE A 239 -5.37 -10.71 2.27
C ILE A 239 -6.46 -9.99 3.06
N CYS A 240 -6.19 -8.80 3.63
CA CYS A 240 -7.14 -8.13 4.51
C CYS A 240 -7.03 -6.61 4.41
N ARG A 241 -8.17 -5.94 4.19
CA ARG A 241 -8.21 -4.49 4.04
C ARG A 241 -9.38 -3.88 4.79
N PHE A 242 -9.16 -2.75 5.45
CA PHE A 242 -10.26 -1.91 5.90
C PHE A 242 -10.98 -1.26 4.71
N VAL A 243 -12.30 -1.23 4.74
CA VAL A 243 -13.15 -0.54 3.76
C VAL A 243 -13.90 0.66 4.36
N ASN A 244 -13.99 0.68 5.67
CA ASN A 244 -14.46 1.79 6.50
C ASN A 244 -13.92 1.59 7.94
N PRO A 245 -14.18 2.52 8.88
CA PRO A 245 -13.57 2.44 10.22
C PRO A 245 -13.86 1.16 11.01
N THR A 246 -14.93 0.44 10.70
CA THR A 246 -15.41 -0.71 11.46
C THR A 246 -15.65 -1.97 10.65
N THR A 247 -15.34 -1.96 9.35
CA THR A 247 -15.51 -3.11 8.45
C THR A 247 -14.21 -3.43 7.75
N VAL A 248 -13.86 -4.71 7.71
CA VAL A 248 -12.75 -5.25 6.93
C VAL A 248 -13.25 -6.25 5.89
N VAL A 249 -12.59 -6.32 4.75
CA VAL A 249 -12.68 -7.47 3.86
C VAL A 249 -11.53 -8.42 4.17
N LEU A 250 -11.80 -9.72 4.16
CA LEU A 250 -10.80 -10.76 4.32
C LEU A 250 -10.98 -11.79 3.21
N VAL A 251 -9.90 -12.09 2.50
CA VAL A 251 -9.93 -13.07 1.42
C VAL A 251 -10.23 -14.47 1.93
N ARG A 252 -10.96 -15.24 1.11
CA ARG A 252 -11.34 -16.61 1.40
C ARG A 252 -11.10 -17.50 0.18
N GLU A 253 -10.46 -18.63 0.41
CA GLU A 253 -10.36 -19.73 -0.53
C GLU A 253 -11.30 -20.84 -0.07
N ASP A 254 -12.23 -21.26 -0.94
CA ASP A 254 -13.21 -22.29 -0.62
C ASP A 254 -12.80 -23.70 -1.14
N ASN A 255 -11.78 -23.78 -1.98
CA ASN A 255 -11.26 -25.05 -2.49
C ASN A 255 -10.20 -25.64 -1.55
N PRO A 256 -10.52 -26.75 -0.81
CA PRO A 256 -9.56 -27.34 0.13
C PRO A 256 -8.31 -27.95 -0.56
N GLY A 257 -8.34 -28.10 -1.89
CA GLY A 257 -7.20 -28.56 -2.68
C GLY A 257 -6.25 -27.43 -3.11
N ASP A 258 -6.62 -26.15 -2.91
CA ASP A 258 -5.72 -25.02 -3.21
C ASP A 258 -4.73 -24.79 -2.06
N ILE A 259 -3.51 -24.40 -2.42
CA ILE A 259 -2.44 -24.10 -1.45
C ILE A 259 -2.82 -22.94 -0.51
N ASN A 260 -3.67 -22.02 -0.95
CA ASN A 260 -4.14 -20.88 -0.17
C ASN A 260 -5.20 -21.25 0.88
N PHE A 261 -5.84 -22.42 0.77
CA PHE A 261 -6.95 -22.79 1.65
C PHE A 261 -6.58 -22.74 3.14
N ARG A 262 -5.48 -23.39 3.52
CA ARG A 262 -5.07 -23.47 4.94
C ARG A 262 -4.61 -22.13 5.51
N PRO A 263 -3.70 -21.38 4.88
CA PRO A 263 -3.27 -20.07 5.40
C PRO A 263 -4.44 -19.08 5.53
N LEU A 264 -5.33 -19.03 4.55
CA LEU A 264 -6.49 -18.15 4.59
C LEU A 264 -7.52 -18.60 5.63
N ALA A 265 -7.76 -19.90 5.79
CA ALA A 265 -8.63 -20.42 6.87
C ALA A 265 -8.07 -20.06 8.26
N GLU A 266 -6.76 -20.13 8.46
CA GLU A 266 -6.12 -19.68 9.70
C GLU A 266 -6.37 -18.19 9.96
N ASN A 267 -6.27 -17.34 8.94
CA ASN A 267 -6.57 -15.91 9.07
C ASN A 267 -8.07 -15.68 9.44
N TRP A 268 -8.99 -16.50 8.93
CA TRP A 268 -10.39 -16.48 9.31
C TRP A 268 -10.62 -16.87 10.78
N GLU A 269 -9.84 -17.79 11.33
CA GLU A 269 -9.86 -18.07 12.77
C GLU A 269 -9.29 -16.90 13.60
N ARG A 270 -8.14 -16.37 13.20
CA ARG A 270 -7.47 -15.26 13.91
C ARG A 270 -8.33 -14.00 13.96
N ILE A 271 -9.00 -13.63 12.85
CA ILE A 271 -9.77 -12.38 12.77
C ILE A 271 -10.93 -12.31 13.78
N ARG A 272 -11.40 -13.44 14.30
CA ARG A 272 -12.42 -13.50 15.35
C ARG A 272 -12.00 -12.79 16.64
N ASP A 273 -10.70 -12.72 16.87
CA ASP A 273 -10.13 -12.09 18.05
C ASP A 273 -9.81 -10.60 17.82
N LEU A 274 -9.94 -10.11 16.58
CA LEU A 274 -9.76 -8.69 16.30
C LEU A 274 -10.71 -7.84 17.13
N ARG A 275 -10.14 -6.88 17.83
CA ARG A 275 -10.85 -5.76 18.44
C ARG A 275 -10.29 -4.49 17.87
N LEU A 276 -11.16 -3.52 17.63
CA LEU A 276 -10.76 -2.20 17.21
C LEU A 276 -10.17 -1.41 18.41
N GLU A 277 -9.67 -0.22 18.16
CA GLU A 277 -9.08 0.65 19.18
C GLU A 277 -10.01 0.99 20.34
N ASP A 278 -11.32 0.93 20.13
CA ASP A 278 -12.37 1.14 21.14
C ASP A 278 -12.86 -0.15 21.83
N GLY A 279 -12.27 -1.30 21.49
CA GLY A 279 -12.63 -2.62 21.99
C GLY A 279 -13.81 -3.30 21.27
N SER A 280 -14.45 -2.63 20.32
CA SER A 280 -15.53 -3.20 19.51
C SER A 280 -15.00 -4.24 18.51
N LYS A 281 -15.87 -5.13 18.04
CA LYS A 281 -15.57 -6.06 16.95
C LYS A 281 -15.87 -5.41 15.61
N PRO A 282 -14.97 -5.53 14.62
CA PRO A 282 -15.31 -5.12 13.26
C PRO A 282 -16.30 -6.08 12.62
N GLU A 283 -17.00 -5.60 11.62
CA GLU A 283 -17.64 -6.45 10.62
C GLU A 283 -16.55 -7.04 9.71
N VAL A 284 -16.66 -8.35 9.41
CA VAL A 284 -15.73 -9.05 8.52
C VAL A 284 -16.49 -9.57 7.31
N VAL A 285 -16.18 -9.05 6.15
CA VAL A 285 -16.83 -9.43 4.88
C VAL A 285 -15.90 -10.33 4.09
N ALA A 286 -16.40 -11.49 3.68
CA ALA A 286 -15.62 -12.42 2.85
C ALA A 286 -15.46 -11.87 1.43
N LEU A 287 -14.21 -11.83 0.95
CA LEU A 287 -13.88 -11.52 -0.42
C LEU A 287 -13.32 -12.79 -1.08
N PRO A 288 -13.83 -13.23 -2.25
CA PRO A 288 -13.28 -14.41 -2.91
C PRO A 288 -11.83 -14.15 -3.35
N ILE A 289 -11.11 -15.22 -3.65
CA ILE A 289 -9.83 -15.15 -4.37
C ILE A 289 -10.05 -15.63 -5.83
N PRO A 290 -9.33 -15.11 -6.82
CA PRO A 290 -9.41 -15.67 -8.17
C PRO A 290 -8.81 -17.08 -8.22
N GLY A 291 -9.23 -17.87 -9.20
CA GLY A 291 -8.62 -19.17 -9.48
C GLY A 291 -7.10 -19.06 -9.67
N PRO A 292 -6.38 -20.18 -9.54
CA PRO A 292 -4.93 -20.20 -9.57
C PRO A 292 -4.37 -19.71 -10.92
N LEU A 293 -3.55 -18.67 -10.87
CA LEU A 293 -2.80 -18.16 -12.02
C LEU A 293 -1.34 -18.61 -11.93
N PHE A 294 -0.78 -19.02 -13.07
CA PHE A 294 0.61 -19.43 -13.17
C PHE A 294 1.32 -18.75 -14.33
N PHE A 295 2.56 -18.40 -14.13
CA PHE A 295 3.45 -17.93 -15.18
C PHE A 295 4.84 -18.54 -14.97
N ASP A 296 5.37 -19.15 -16.00
CA ASP A 296 6.68 -19.82 -15.99
C ASP A 296 6.82 -20.83 -14.82
N GLY A 297 5.73 -21.57 -14.53
CA GLY A 297 5.66 -22.53 -13.44
C GLY A 297 5.50 -21.94 -12.04
N ASN A 298 5.54 -20.63 -11.89
CA ASN A 298 5.35 -19.94 -10.61
C ASN A 298 3.88 -19.55 -10.41
N ARG A 299 3.34 -19.80 -9.21
CA ARG A 299 2.04 -19.28 -8.79
C ARG A 299 2.13 -17.75 -8.68
N LEU A 300 1.13 -17.04 -9.20
CA LEU A 300 1.03 -15.59 -9.09
C LEU A 300 0.12 -15.19 -7.92
N PRO A 301 0.42 -14.11 -7.18
CA PRO A 301 -0.33 -13.66 -6.01
C PRO A 301 -1.56 -12.84 -6.42
N ALA A 302 -2.45 -13.44 -7.19
CA ALA A 302 -3.67 -12.75 -7.63
C ALA A 302 -4.65 -12.64 -6.46
N SER A 303 -5.03 -11.42 -6.11
CA SER A 303 -5.98 -11.15 -5.06
C SER A 303 -6.83 -9.92 -5.36
N TYR A 304 -8.14 -10.03 -5.12
CA TYR A 304 -9.03 -8.86 -5.19
C TYR A 304 -8.85 -7.88 -4.03
N ALA A 305 -8.19 -8.29 -2.92
CA ALA A 305 -7.88 -7.39 -1.81
C ALA A 305 -6.84 -6.33 -2.17
N ASN A 306 -6.08 -6.53 -3.25
CA ASN A 306 -5.11 -5.55 -3.74
C ASN A 306 -5.79 -4.41 -4.55
N PHE A 307 -7.00 -4.00 -4.12
CA PHE A 307 -7.71 -2.84 -4.67
C PHE A 307 -7.15 -1.53 -4.11
N TYR A 308 -7.33 -0.43 -4.85
CA TYR A 308 -6.96 0.91 -4.42
C TYR A 308 -8.17 1.83 -4.28
N ILE A 309 -8.26 2.55 -3.17
CA ILE A 309 -9.36 3.47 -2.87
C ILE A 309 -8.93 4.91 -3.22
N ALA A 310 -9.34 5.41 -4.38
CA ALA A 310 -9.18 6.80 -4.77
C ALA A 310 -10.42 7.64 -4.37
N ASN A 311 -10.33 8.98 -4.48
CA ASN A 311 -11.43 9.88 -4.08
C ASN A 311 -12.77 9.60 -4.79
N ARG A 312 -12.75 9.18 -6.05
CA ARG A 312 -13.96 8.96 -6.86
C ARG A 312 -14.16 7.54 -7.33
N ALA A 313 -13.19 6.67 -7.12
CA ALA A 313 -13.24 5.29 -7.57
C ALA A 313 -12.51 4.37 -6.61
N VAL A 314 -12.97 3.12 -6.56
CA VAL A 314 -12.21 1.98 -6.04
C VAL A 314 -11.77 1.18 -7.25
N LEU A 315 -10.46 1.08 -7.44
CA LEU A 315 -9.86 0.32 -8.54
C LEU A 315 -9.64 -1.11 -8.08
N VAL A 316 -10.29 -2.07 -8.68
CA VAL A 316 -10.25 -3.48 -8.30
C VAL A 316 -9.53 -4.27 -9.38
N PRO A 317 -8.47 -5.04 -9.08
CA PRO A 317 -7.84 -5.87 -10.08
C PRO A 317 -8.78 -6.98 -10.54
N THR A 318 -8.83 -7.25 -11.84
CA THR A 318 -9.62 -8.33 -12.44
C THR A 318 -8.74 -9.26 -13.27
N PHE A 319 -9.08 -10.55 -13.29
CA PHE A 319 -8.19 -11.60 -13.77
C PHE A 319 -8.82 -12.50 -14.85
N ASN A 320 -9.93 -12.05 -15.48
CA ASN A 320 -10.76 -12.88 -16.40
C ASN A 320 -11.32 -14.13 -15.69
N ASP A 321 -11.64 -14.00 -14.43
CA ASP A 321 -12.14 -15.06 -13.55
C ASP A 321 -13.64 -14.87 -13.27
N PRO A 322 -14.43 -15.95 -13.10
CA PRO A 322 -15.83 -15.84 -12.68
C PRO A 322 -16.04 -15.01 -11.40
N ASN A 323 -15.07 -15.04 -10.48
CA ASN A 323 -15.11 -14.30 -9.22
C ASN A 323 -14.87 -12.78 -9.40
N ASP A 324 -14.42 -12.31 -10.57
CA ASP A 324 -14.30 -10.87 -10.84
C ASP A 324 -15.61 -10.13 -10.57
N ARG A 325 -16.75 -10.69 -11.04
CA ARG A 325 -18.07 -10.09 -10.83
C ARG A 325 -18.52 -10.16 -9.37
N VAL A 326 -18.17 -11.24 -8.67
CA VAL A 326 -18.50 -11.41 -7.25
C VAL A 326 -17.75 -10.38 -6.42
N ALA A 327 -16.45 -10.25 -6.62
CA ALA A 327 -15.61 -9.28 -5.91
C ALA A 327 -16.05 -7.82 -6.18
N LEU A 328 -16.30 -7.47 -7.45
CA LEU A 328 -16.84 -6.15 -7.83
C LEU A 328 -18.21 -5.89 -7.18
N GLY A 329 -19.09 -6.89 -7.11
CA GLY A 329 -20.39 -6.79 -6.45
C GLY A 329 -20.24 -6.51 -4.96
N ILE A 330 -19.42 -7.30 -4.24
CA ILE A 330 -19.16 -7.13 -2.80
C ILE A 330 -18.61 -5.72 -2.52
N LEU A 331 -17.57 -5.33 -3.23
CA LEU A 331 -16.97 -4.00 -3.04
C LEU A 331 -17.93 -2.87 -3.44
N GLY A 332 -18.79 -3.09 -4.46
CA GLY A 332 -19.84 -2.15 -4.84
C GLY A 332 -20.91 -1.94 -3.77
N GLU A 333 -21.20 -2.97 -2.94
CA GLU A 333 -22.06 -2.82 -1.78
C GLU A 333 -21.39 -2.07 -0.63
N LEU A 334 -20.07 -2.20 -0.47
CA LEU A 334 -19.31 -1.56 0.60
C LEU A 334 -18.97 -0.09 0.31
N PHE A 335 -18.78 0.26 -0.98
CA PHE A 335 -18.42 1.62 -1.41
C PHE A 335 -19.56 2.27 -2.22
N LYS A 336 -20.58 2.81 -1.53
CA LYS A 336 -21.73 3.47 -2.18
C LYS A 336 -21.45 4.91 -2.60
N ASP A 337 -20.37 5.52 -2.12
CA ASP A 337 -20.01 6.92 -2.33
C ASP A 337 -19.10 7.15 -3.53
N ARG A 338 -18.57 6.07 -4.13
CA ARG A 338 -17.62 6.12 -5.25
C ARG A 338 -17.82 4.96 -6.22
N ALA A 339 -17.34 5.11 -7.45
CA ALA A 339 -17.46 4.07 -8.46
C ALA A 339 -16.51 2.90 -8.15
N VAL A 340 -17.01 1.67 -8.15
CA VAL A 340 -16.15 0.47 -8.09
C VAL A 340 -15.92 -0.03 -9.51
N VAL A 341 -14.66 -0.06 -9.94
CA VAL A 341 -14.29 -0.36 -11.33
C VAL A 341 -13.24 -1.45 -11.40
N GLY A 342 -13.47 -2.42 -12.28
CA GLY A 342 -12.51 -3.46 -12.59
C GLY A 342 -11.41 -2.92 -13.51
N ILE A 343 -10.16 -3.16 -13.14
CA ILE A 343 -8.98 -2.90 -13.98
C ILE A 343 -8.35 -4.24 -14.33
N HIS A 344 -8.21 -4.50 -15.64
CA HIS A 344 -7.62 -5.75 -16.11
C HIS A 344 -6.16 -5.88 -15.61
N ALA A 345 -5.92 -6.89 -14.79
CA ALA A 345 -4.67 -7.06 -14.07
C ALA A 345 -3.93 -8.37 -14.37
N LEU A 346 -4.40 -9.15 -15.37
CA LEU A 346 -3.80 -10.45 -15.71
C LEU A 346 -2.32 -10.33 -16.12
N ASP A 347 -1.98 -9.30 -16.92
CA ASP A 347 -0.59 -9.02 -17.26
C ASP A 347 0.13 -8.25 -16.10
N LEU A 348 -0.62 -7.46 -15.31
CA LEU A 348 -0.06 -6.66 -14.24
C LEU A 348 0.50 -7.54 -13.12
N VAL A 349 -0.20 -8.61 -12.75
CA VAL A 349 0.18 -9.52 -11.68
C VAL A 349 1.46 -10.33 -11.98
N LEU A 350 1.95 -10.32 -13.22
CA LEU A 350 3.26 -10.89 -13.56
C LEU A 350 4.41 -10.23 -12.78
N GLY A 351 4.22 -8.97 -12.36
CA GLY A 351 5.15 -8.26 -11.48
C GLY A 351 5.01 -8.60 -10.00
N PHE A 352 4.23 -9.62 -9.65
CA PHE A 352 3.96 -10.09 -8.28
C PHE A 352 3.23 -9.07 -7.40
N GLY A 353 2.49 -8.14 -8.01
CA GLY A 353 1.63 -7.16 -7.34
C GLY A 353 0.64 -6.56 -8.32
N THR A 354 -0.36 -5.82 -7.82
CA THR A 354 -1.36 -5.17 -8.64
C THR A 354 -1.61 -3.71 -8.23
N LEU A 355 -2.84 -3.28 -8.16
CA LEU A 355 -3.22 -1.86 -8.09
C LEU A 355 -2.80 -1.16 -6.80
N HIS A 356 -2.98 -1.82 -5.64
CA HIS A 356 -2.57 -1.25 -4.36
C HIS A 356 -1.05 -1.13 -4.27
N CYS A 357 -0.33 -2.18 -4.66
CA CYS A 357 1.14 -2.20 -4.65
C CYS A 357 1.77 -1.08 -5.50
N LEU A 358 1.08 -0.62 -6.56
CA LEU A 358 1.55 0.45 -7.44
C LEU A 358 1.27 1.86 -6.93
N THR A 359 0.35 2.02 -5.99
CA THR A 359 -0.22 3.31 -5.60
C THR A 359 0.13 3.68 -4.17
N GLN A 360 0.35 4.98 -3.91
CA GLN A 360 0.50 5.50 -2.56
C GLN A 360 -0.30 6.80 -2.41
N GLN A 361 -1.23 6.84 -1.46
CA GLN A 361 -2.06 8.00 -1.22
C GLN A 361 -1.30 9.15 -0.52
N GLU A 362 -1.55 10.38 -0.96
CA GLU A 362 -1.19 11.61 -0.27
C GLU A 362 -2.49 12.21 0.31
N PRO A 363 -2.67 12.22 1.64
CA PRO A 363 -3.90 12.73 2.24
C PRO A 363 -4.05 14.23 2.01
N ALA A 364 -5.29 14.70 1.91
CA ALA A 364 -5.62 16.11 1.93
C ALA A 364 -5.30 16.72 3.32
N ASP A 365 -4.93 18.03 3.34
CA ASP A 365 -4.60 18.77 4.56
C ASP A 365 -5.85 19.08 5.41
#